data_f0c5684d81f11b070985e7c667a26420
#
_entry.id   f0c5684d81f11b070985e7c667a26420
#
_cell.length_a   1.000
_cell.length_b   1.000
_cell.length_c   1.000
_cell.angle_alpha   90.00
_cell.angle_beta   90.00
_cell.angle_gamma   90.00
#
_symmetry.space_group_name_H-M   'P 1'
#
loop_
_entity.id
_entity.type
_entity.pdbx_description
1 polymer ?
#
loop_
_entity_poly.entity_id
_entity_poly.type
_entity_poly.pdbx_seq_one_letter_code
_entity_poly.pdbx_strand_id
1 'polypeptide(L)'
;MRERTLVKDLAARTDGPVTLGGWVEKLRDQKRIQFIILRDETGDVQVTYPRPVINDEPDLDDALAATVSTLTAGSFVWITGRLVHDERVKLGGLEIQLDHL
;
A
#
# COMPACT_ATOMS: atom_id res chain seq x y z
N MET A 1 -14.70 12.12 -11.79
CA MET A 1 -14.65 10.66 -11.51
C MET A 1 -13.22 10.24 -11.27
N ARG A 2 -12.99 9.45 -10.25
CA ARG A 2 -11.64 8.99 -9.94
C ARG A 2 -11.33 7.74 -10.75
N GLU A 3 -10.25 7.78 -11.53
CA GLU A 3 -9.78 6.61 -12.24
C GLU A 3 -8.98 5.73 -11.29
N ARG A 4 -9.18 4.43 -11.37
CA ARG A 4 -8.40 3.48 -10.60
C ARG A 4 -7.82 2.40 -11.52
N THR A 5 -6.67 1.89 -11.13
CA THR A 5 -6.08 0.72 -11.74
C THR A 5 -6.55 -0.51 -10.97
N LEU A 6 -6.95 -1.54 -11.68
CA LEU A 6 -7.30 -2.82 -11.07
C LEU A 6 -6.04 -3.63 -10.78
N VAL A 7 -6.07 -4.42 -9.71
CA VAL A 7 -4.92 -5.25 -9.34
C VAL A 7 -4.48 -6.16 -10.50
N LYS A 8 -5.42 -6.76 -11.22
CA LYS A 8 -5.10 -7.63 -12.37
C LYS A 8 -4.28 -6.95 -13.45
N ASP A 9 -4.35 -5.62 -13.56
CA ASP A 9 -3.68 -4.86 -14.61
C ASP A 9 -2.28 -4.38 -14.19
N LEU A 10 -1.92 -4.52 -12.92
CA LEU A 10 -0.64 -4.02 -12.41
C LEU A 10 0.55 -4.71 -13.04
N ALA A 11 0.48 -6.01 -13.26
CA ALA A 11 1.59 -6.78 -13.79
C ALA A 11 2.02 -6.31 -15.19
N ALA A 12 1.07 -5.77 -15.98
CA ALA A 12 1.33 -5.28 -17.32
C ALA A 12 1.75 -3.80 -17.38
N ARG A 13 1.67 -3.09 -16.24
CA ARG A 13 2.05 -1.68 -16.18
C ARG A 13 3.54 -1.53 -15.88
N THR A 14 4.12 -0.44 -16.38
CA THR A 14 5.47 -0.05 -15.96
C THR A 14 5.41 0.56 -14.57
N ASP A 15 6.55 0.54 -13.86
CA ASP A 15 6.66 1.20 -12.57
C ASP A 15 6.25 2.67 -12.67
N GLY A 16 5.54 3.15 -11.67
CA GLY A 16 5.09 4.53 -11.64
C GLY A 16 3.83 4.71 -10.79
N PRO A 17 3.25 5.92 -10.82
CA PRO A 17 2.11 6.24 -9.97
C PRO A 17 0.86 5.47 -10.37
N VAL A 18 0.12 5.01 -9.37
CA VAL A 18 -1.16 4.32 -9.55
C VAL A 18 -2.15 4.76 -8.47
N THR A 19 -3.44 4.63 -8.80
CA THR A 19 -4.54 4.79 -7.84
C THR A 19 -5.29 3.48 -7.75
N LEU A 20 -5.49 2.99 -6.54
CA LEU A 20 -6.21 1.75 -6.27
C LEU A 20 -7.36 2.01 -5.32
N GLY A 21 -8.42 1.22 -5.48
CA GLY A 21 -9.53 1.19 -4.53
C GLY A 21 -9.83 -0.25 -4.17
N GLY A 22 -9.91 -0.55 -2.88
CA GLY A 22 -10.14 -1.91 -2.46
C GLY A 22 -10.29 -2.04 -0.95
N TRP A 23 -10.38 -3.28 -0.51
CA TRP A 23 -10.56 -3.62 0.89
C TRP A 23 -9.24 -4.02 1.52
N VAL A 24 -9.04 -3.59 2.76
CA VAL A 24 -7.91 -4.07 3.57
C VAL A 24 -8.20 -5.52 3.94
N GLU A 25 -7.40 -6.44 3.42
CA GLU A 25 -7.48 -7.86 3.76
C GLU A 25 -6.64 -8.16 4.98
N LYS A 26 -5.48 -7.51 5.10
CA LYS A 26 -4.55 -7.72 6.18
C LYS A 26 -3.75 -6.45 6.42
N LEU A 27 -3.47 -6.18 7.69
CA LEU A 27 -2.61 -5.07 8.11
C LEU A 27 -1.53 -5.59 9.04
N ARG A 28 -0.28 -5.20 8.79
CA ARG A 28 0.83 -5.36 9.72
C ARG A 28 1.38 -3.99 10.05
N ASP A 29 1.18 -3.56 11.28
CA ASP A 29 1.63 -2.26 11.75
C ASP A 29 2.89 -2.44 12.60
N GLN A 30 4.04 -2.33 11.95
CA GLN A 30 5.34 -2.48 12.59
C GLN A 30 5.96 -1.11 12.86
N LYS A 31 6.95 -1.07 13.73
CA LYS A 31 7.56 0.19 14.15
C LYS A 31 8.18 0.97 13.00
N ARG A 32 8.85 0.29 12.08
CA ARG A 32 9.59 0.95 10.98
C ARG A 32 8.86 0.95 9.66
N ILE A 33 7.95 0.00 9.45
CA ILE A 33 7.25 -0.15 8.19
C ILE A 33 5.86 -0.73 8.43
N GLN A 34 4.89 -0.26 7.66
CA GLN A 34 3.54 -0.81 7.68
C GLN A 34 3.28 -1.54 6.38
N PHE A 35 2.55 -2.65 6.45
CA PHE A 35 2.17 -3.45 5.30
C PHE A 35 0.65 -3.58 5.26
N ILE A 36 0.08 -3.40 4.08
CA ILE A 36 -1.34 -3.65 3.83
C ILE A 36 -1.42 -4.66 2.69
N ILE A 37 -2.22 -5.70 2.85
CA ILE A 37 -2.67 -6.48 1.71
C ILE A 37 -4.00 -5.89 1.28
N LEU A 38 -4.01 -5.28 0.11
CA LEU A 38 -5.18 -4.64 -0.47
C LEU A 38 -5.79 -5.58 -1.48
N ARG A 39 -7.09 -5.77 -1.39
CA ARG A 39 -7.83 -6.63 -2.29
C ARG A 39 -8.89 -5.83 -3.02
N ASP A 40 -8.91 -5.96 -4.35
CA ASP A 40 -10.06 -5.52 -5.13
C ASP A 40 -10.78 -6.73 -5.73
N GLU A 41 -11.75 -6.48 -6.60
CA GLU A 41 -12.52 -7.56 -7.25
C GLU A 41 -11.67 -8.46 -8.16
N THR A 42 -10.43 -8.09 -8.45
CA THR A 42 -9.56 -8.81 -9.40
C THR A 42 -8.37 -9.50 -8.77
N GLY A 43 -8.02 -9.20 -7.51
CA GLY A 43 -6.90 -9.83 -6.83
C GLY A 43 -6.36 -9.01 -5.68
N ASP A 44 -5.21 -9.43 -5.17
CA ASP A 44 -4.54 -8.85 -4.01
C ASP A 44 -3.20 -8.24 -4.42
N VAL A 45 -2.79 -7.20 -3.70
CA VAL A 45 -1.46 -6.60 -3.88
C VAL A 45 -0.93 -6.13 -2.52
N GLN A 46 0.39 -6.19 -2.37
CA GLN A 46 1.07 -5.67 -1.19
C GLN A 46 1.29 -4.17 -1.30
N VAL A 47 0.89 -3.44 -0.28
CA VAL A 47 1.13 -2.01 -0.14
C VAL A 47 2.05 -1.82 1.05
N THR A 48 3.09 -1.02 0.89
CA THR A 48 4.06 -0.75 1.95
C THR A 48 4.15 0.73 2.24
N TYR A 49 4.40 1.04 3.51
CA TYR A 49 4.69 2.40 3.93
C TYR A 49 5.80 2.39 4.97
N PRO A 50 7.06 2.61 4.55
CA PRO A 50 8.15 2.85 5.49
C PRO A 50 7.89 4.15 6.25
N ARG A 51 7.92 4.12 7.58
CA ARG A 51 7.74 5.36 8.35
C ARG A 51 8.92 6.30 8.08
N PRO A 52 8.68 7.61 7.94
CA PRO A 52 9.76 8.57 7.86
C PRO A 52 10.68 8.48 9.08
N VAL A 53 11.94 8.84 8.91
CA VAL A 53 12.95 8.75 9.96
C VAL A 53 13.37 10.15 10.39
N ILE A 54 13.42 10.38 11.70
CA ILE A 54 13.92 11.60 12.32
C ILE A 54 14.98 11.20 13.33
N ASN A 55 16.22 11.70 13.17
CA ASN A 55 17.35 11.39 14.05
C ASN A 55 17.55 9.87 14.22
N ASP A 56 17.55 9.14 13.10
CA ASP A 56 17.74 7.69 13.03
C ASP A 56 16.63 6.86 13.68
N GLU A 57 15.54 7.49 14.08
CA GLU A 57 14.39 6.80 14.67
C GLU A 57 13.14 7.02 13.83
N PRO A 58 12.22 6.05 13.79
CA PRO A 58 10.95 6.23 13.09
C PRO A 58 10.16 7.39 13.66
N ASP A 59 9.55 8.20 12.79
CA ASP A 59 8.64 9.26 13.19
C ASP A 59 7.29 8.65 13.59
N LEU A 60 7.05 8.53 14.88
CA LEU A 60 5.82 7.96 15.40
C LEU A 60 4.62 8.91 15.31
N ASP A 61 4.88 10.18 14.96
CA ASP A 61 3.84 11.21 14.81
C ASP A 61 3.47 11.44 13.34
N ASP A 62 4.02 10.64 12.41
CA ASP A 62 3.69 10.78 11.00
C ASP A 62 2.19 10.57 10.76
N ALA A 63 1.56 11.55 10.10
CA ALA A 63 0.11 11.57 9.92
C ALA A 63 -0.40 10.41 9.07
N LEU A 64 0.32 10.04 8.00
CA LEU A 64 -0.11 8.94 7.14
C LEU A 64 0.00 7.61 7.88
N ALA A 65 1.09 7.40 8.61
CA ALA A 65 1.25 6.19 9.40
C ALA A 65 0.17 6.07 10.47
N ALA A 66 -0.21 7.19 11.09
CA ALA A 66 -1.30 7.20 12.08
C ALA A 66 -2.63 6.79 11.43
N THR A 67 -2.91 7.29 10.23
CA THR A 67 -4.12 6.90 9.48
C THR A 67 -4.10 5.42 9.14
N VAL A 68 -2.98 4.90 8.65
CA VAL A 68 -2.84 3.47 8.34
C VAL A 68 -3.10 2.61 9.58
N SER A 69 -2.61 3.04 10.74
CA SER A 69 -2.80 2.31 12.00
C SER A 69 -4.27 2.19 12.43
N THR A 70 -5.15 3.04 11.92
CA THR A 70 -6.58 2.99 12.24
C THR A 70 -7.36 2.01 11.39
N LEU A 71 -6.77 1.50 10.32
CA LEU A 71 -7.45 0.60 9.40
C LEU A 71 -7.68 -0.76 10.04
N THR A 72 -8.78 -1.40 9.64
CA THR A 72 -9.10 -2.76 10.07
C THR A 72 -9.38 -3.63 8.85
N ALA A 73 -9.25 -4.93 9.01
CA ALA A 73 -9.63 -5.89 7.96
C ALA A 73 -11.09 -5.63 7.56
N GLY A 74 -11.33 -5.53 6.26
CA GLY A 74 -12.64 -5.20 5.71
C GLY A 74 -12.89 -3.72 5.44
N SER A 75 -12.00 -2.82 5.91
CA SER A 75 -12.10 -1.40 5.56
C SER A 75 -11.91 -1.21 4.05
N PHE A 76 -12.76 -0.38 3.43
CA PHE A 76 -12.56 0.03 2.04
C PHE A 76 -11.75 1.31 1.99
N VAL A 77 -10.72 1.34 1.14
CA VAL A 77 -9.84 2.50 1.02
C VAL A 77 -9.55 2.83 -0.42
N TRP A 78 -9.33 4.12 -0.68
CA TRP A 78 -8.70 4.61 -1.90
C TRP A 78 -7.26 4.96 -1.56
N ILE A 79 -6.32 4.46 -2.33
CA ILE A 79 -4.91 4.78 -2.14
C ILE A 79 -4.29 5.29 -3.42
N THR A 80 -3.31 6.16 -3.27
CA THR A 80 -2.37 6.50 -4.33
C THR A 80 -0.98 6.09 -3.87
N GLY A 81 -0.20 5.60 -4.82
CA GLY A 81 1.15 5.15 -4.51
C GLY A 81 1.93 4.90 -5.78
N ARG A 82 3.09 4.30 -5.62
CA ARG A 82 3.98 3.97 -6.71
C ARG A 82 4.09 2.47 -6.87
N LEU A 83 3.76 1.99 -8.07
CA LEU A 83 3.96 0.58 -8.43
C LEU A 83 5.45 0.30 -8.64
N VAL A 84 5.94 -0.76 -8.02
CA VAL A 84 7.29 -1.27 -8.21
C VAL A 84 7.21 -2.77 -8.47
N HIS A 85 7.91 -3.23 -9.50
CA HIS A 85 8.11 -4.66 -9.73
C HIS A 85 9.33 -5.11 -8.93
N ASP A 86 9.13 -6.08 -8.05
CA ASP A 86 10.19 -6.60 -7.18
C ASP A 86 9.99 -8.10 -6.98
N GLU A 87 10.87 -8.90 -7.57
CA GLU A 87 10.81 -10.36 -7.50
C GLU A 87 10.86 -10.91 -6.08
N ARG A 88 11.40 -10.15 -5.13
CA ARG A 88 11.48 -10.54 -3.73
C ARG A 88 10.12 -10.49 -3.03
N VAL A 89 9.15 -9.77 -3.58
CA VAL A 89 7.80 -9.71 -3.04
C VAL A 89 7.07 -10.99 -3.38
N LYS A 90 6.68 -11.76 -2.37
CA LYS A 90 6.06 -13.08 -2.57
C LYS A 90 4.70 -13.00 -3.23
N LEU A 91 3.96 -11.93 -2.98
CA LEU A 91 2.62 -11.75 -3.55
C LEU A 91 2.73 -11.14 -4.95
N GLY A 92 2.89 -12.00 -5.94
CA GLY A 92 2.88 -11.61 -7.35
C GLY A 92 4.08 -10.81 -7.85
N GLY A 93 5.10 -10.60 -7.02
CA GLY A 93 6.26 -9.79 -7.41
C GLY A 93 5.97 -8.32 -7.58
N LEU A 94 4.90 -7.80 -6.97
CA LEU A 94 4.45 -6.42 -7.09
C LEU A 94 4.33 -5.77 -5.72
N GLU A 95 4.69 -4.50 -5.65
CA GLU A 95 4.57 -3.71 -4.43
C GLU A 95 4.06 -2.32 -4.79
N ILE A 96 3.17 -1.80 -3.96
CA ILE A 96 2.74 -0.41 -4.04
C ILE A 96 3.36 0.33 -2.86
N GLN A 97 4.17 1.34 -3.16
CA GLN A 97 4.71 2.23 -2.14
C GLN A 97 3.69 3.33 -1.89
N LEU A 98 3.13 3.37 -0.69
CA LEU A 98 2.01 4.26 -0.37
C LEU A 98 2.43 5.72 -0.34
N ASP A 99 1.67 6.59 -1.02
CA ASP A 99 1.83 8.04 -0.97
C ASP A 99 0.71 8.70 -0.18
N HIS A 100 -0.53 8.30 -0.47
CA HIS A 100 -1.72 8.84 0.18
C HIS A 100 -2.78 7.78 0.39
N LEU A 101 -3.59 8.05 1.35
CA LEU A 101 -4.69 7.18 1.73
C LEU A 101 -5.99 7.98 1.81
#